data_d75a6415bdab9e9f4714ccde1f70fd91
#
_entry.id   d75a6415bdab9e9f4714ccde1f70fd91
#
_cell.length_a   1.000
_cell.length_b   1.000
_cell.length_c   1.000
_cell.angle_alpha   90.00
_cell.angle_beta   90.00
_cell.angle_gamma   90.00
#
_symmetry.space_group_name_H-M   'P 1'
#
loop_
_entity.id
_entity.type
_entity.pdbx_description
1 polymer ?
#
loop_
_entity_poly.entity_id
_entity_poly.type
_entity_poly.pdbx_seq_one_letter_code
_entity_poly.pdbx_strand_id
1 'polypeptide(L)'
;SLQKQKAIIMKMLGMLRINYIFDKKKSTVYEGDDFLAYLAIKKFQSEKMILISSDKDFNQLLSNNLRIYNPRKDEMIRMDNCKELFGYHSHETVEYLAMVGDTSDDIPGFPGIGPVKARKILDEGRIEKFIAQSKNKEYLQIWKRNEQLIDLFWFVRHNPLDKLPIKSKKKFKYEKFKELCIEYSLASFLTNEFIKPFKALHHE
;
A
#
# COMPACT_ATOMS: atom_id res chain seq x y z
N SER A 1 22.93 -11.55 7.29
CA SER A 1 21.62 -11.53 7.98
C SER A 1 20.73 -10.43 7.42
N LEU A 2 19.41 -10.58 7.53
CA LEU A 2 18.41 -9.60 7.07
C LEU A 2 18.65 -8.19 7.63
N GLN A 3 19.10 -8.07 8.87
CA GLN A 3 19.40 -6.78 9.50
C GLN A 3 20.56 -6.05 8.80
N LYS A 4 21.60 -6.78 8.36
CA LYS A 4 22.70 -6.20 7.58
C LYS A 4 22.21 -5.70 6.22
N GLN A 5 21.37 -6.48 5.54
CA GLN A 5 20.78 -6.07 4.25
C GLN A 5 19.91 -4.81 4.38
N LYS A 6 19.03 -4.73 5.40
CA LYS A 6 18.25 -3.52 5.69
C LYS A 6 19.12 -2.28 5.90
N ALA A 7 20.22 -2.42 6.63
CA ALA A 7 21.16 -1.32 6.87
C ALA A 7 21.81 -0.83 5.57
N ILE A 8 22.19 -1.75 4.66
CA ILE A 8 22.76 -1.42 3.35
C ILE A 8 21.72 -0.69 2.50
N ILE A 9 20.50 -1.21 2.40
CA ILE A 9 19.40 -0.58 1.64
C ILE A 9 19.15 0.87 2.13
N MET A 10 19.10 1.10 3.44
CA MET A 10 18.92 2.46 3.97
C MET A 10 20.07 3.39 3.63
N LYS A 11 21.33 2.89 3.59
CA LYS A 11 22.47 3.68 3.11
C LYS A 11 22.31 4.04 1.64
N MET A 12 21.93 3.07 0.80
CA MET A 12 21.71 3.26 -0.64
C MET A 12 20.62 4.30 -0.90
N LEU A 13 19.45 4.16 -0.26
CA LEU A 13 18.35 5.12 -0.36
C LEU A 13 18.80 6.54 -0.01
N GLY A 14 19.55 6.68 1.10
CA GLY A 14 20.10 7.96 1.52
C GLY A 14 21.12 8.55 0.54
N MET A 15 21.95 7.73 -0.13
CA MET A 15 22.92 8.17 -1.14
C MET A 15 22.23 8.58 -2.45
N LEU A 16 21.16 7.88 -2.84
CA LEU A 16 20.30 8.20 -3.99
C LEU A 16 19.33 9.34 -3.71
N ARG A 17 19.30 9.90 -2.51
CA ARG A 17 18.39 10.95 -2.09
C ARG A 17 16.91 10.53 -2.13
N ILE A 18 16.65 9.25 -1.95
CA ILE A 18 15.29 8.71 -1.84
C ILE A 18 14.81 8.91 -0.41
N ASN A 19 13.62 9.48 -0.25
CA ASN A 19 12.97 9.56 1.04
C ASN A 19 12.46 8.17 1.44
N TYR A 20 12.63 7.81 2.72
CA TYR A 20 12.12 6.54 3.23
C TYR A 20 11.63 6.69 4.66
N ILE A 21 10.71 5.81 5.05
CA ILE A 21 10.26 5.66 6.42
C ILE A 21 10.90 4.40 6.98
N PHE A 22 11.52 4.53 8.14
CA PHE A 22 12.06 3.40 8.88
C PHE A 22 11.86 3.64 10.35
N ASP A 23 10.99 2.84 10.96
CA ASP A 23 10.81 2.84 12.39
C ASP A 23 11.73 1.83 13.07
N LYS A 24 12.58 2.33 13.98
CA LYS A 24 13.49 1.50 14.78
C LYS A 24 12.79 0.94 16.02
N LYS A 25 11.74 1.58 16.48
CA LYS A 25 11.03 1.20 17.69
C LYS A 25 9.94 0.19 17.31
N LYS A 26 10.16 -1.09 17.59
CA LYS A 26 9.15 -2.15 17.48
C LYS A 26 7.88 -1.88 18.33
N SER A 27 7.74 -0.71 18.88
CA SER A 27 6.65 -0.27 19.74
C SER A 27 5.58 0.52 19.01
N THR A 28 5.70 0.72 17.70
CA THR A 28 4.65 1.40 16.95
C THR A 28 3.60 0.40 16.48
N VAL A 29 2.37 0.79 16.68
CA VAL A 29 1.16 0.10 16.20
C VAL A 29 1.03 0.20 14.68
N TYR A 30 1.94 0.95 14.01
CA TYR A 30 1.88 1.28 12.59
C TYR A 30 2.70 0.32 11.74
N GLU A 31 2.07 -0.17 10.67
CA GLU A 31 2.71 -0.97 9.63
C GLU A 31 3.10 -0.11 8.42
N GLY A 32 3.73 -0.72 7.41
CA GLY A 32 4.13 -0.01 6.20
C GLY A 32 2.95 0.61 5.45
N ASP A 33 1.85 -0.10 5.44
CA ASP A 33 0.62 0.25 4.73
C ASP A 33 -0.09 1.45 5.34
N ASP A 34 -0.05 1.56 6.67
CA ASP A 34 -0.58 2.71 7.40
C ASP A 34 0.14 4.00 7.02
N PHE A 35 1.47 3.94 6.87
CA PHE A 35 2.26 5.10 6.44
C PHE A 35 1.94 5.49 4.99
N LEU A 36 1.78 4.51 4.10
CA LEU A 36 1.42 4.76 2.70
C LEU A 36 0.01 5.34 2.60
N ALA A 37 -0.95 4.79 3.33
CA ALA A 37 -2.30 5.32 3.42
C ALA A 37 -2.31 6.76 3.96
N TYR A 38 -1.58 7.04 5.03
CA TYR A 38 -1.48 8.38 5.58
C TYR A 38 -0.88 9.39 4.58
N LEU A 39 0.18 8.98 3.85
CA LEU A 39 0.77 9.82 2.80
C LEU A 39 -0.25 10.13 1.71
N ALA A 40 -1.00 9.13 1.25
CA ALA A 40 -1.99 9.28 0.20
C ALA A 40 -3.20 10.13 0.64
N ILE A 41 -3.74 9.87 1.83
CA ILE A 41 -5.01 10.46 2.30
C ILE A 41 -4.80 11.88 2.88
N LYS A 42 -3.67 12.12 3.56
CA LYS A 42 -3.46 13.37 4.31
C LYS A 42 -2.40 14.28 3.71
N LYS A 43 -1.27 13.72 3.26
CA LYS A 43 -0.11 14.54 2.91
C LYS A 43 -0.08 14.94 1.45
N PHE A 44 -0.40 14.02 0.54
CA PHE A 44 -0.27 14.22 -0.91
C PHE A 44 -1.60 14.10 -1.65
N GLN A 45 -2.72 14.29 -0.96
CA GLN A 45 -4.06 14.12 -1.51
C GLN A 45 -4.32 14.91 -2.81
N SER A 46 -3.72 16.09 -2.96
CA SER A 46 -3.84 16.95 -4.16
C SER A 46 -2.79 16.64 -5.24
N GLU A 47 -1.81 15.79 -4.96
CA GLU A 47 -0.74 15.49 -5.88
C GLU A 47 -1.03 14.23 -6.72
N LYS A 48 -0.47 14.17 -7.93
CA LYS A 48 -0.53 12.95 -8.74
C LYS A 48 0.45 11.93 -8.17
N MET A 49 -0.06 10.76 -7.82
CA MET A 49 0.69 9.69 -7.17
C MET A 49 0.61 8.37 -7.94
N ILE A 50 1.71 7.63 -7.91
CA ILE A 50 1.74 6.22 -8.27
C ILE A 50 2.22 5.46 -7.04
N LEU A 51 1.35 4.62 -6.47
CA LEU A 51 1.69 3.69 -5.41
C LEU A 51 2.16 2.39 -6.06
N ILE A 52 3.34 1.90 -5.69
CA ILE A 52 3.89 0.65 -6.21
C ILE A 52 3.64 -0.44 -5.17
N SER A 53 2.66 -1.29 -5.43
CA SER A 53 2.30 -2.41 -4.56
C SER A 53 1.56 -3.51 -5.33
N SER A 54 1.69 -4.75 -4.86
CA SER A 54 0.85 -5.88 -5.31
C SER A 54 -0.31 -6.16 -4.35
N ASP A 55 -0.41 -5.37 -3.29
CA ASP A 55 -1.44 -5.51 -2.27
C ASP A 55 -2.75 -4.90 -2.77
N LYS A 56 -3.82 -5.70 -2.70
CA LYS A 56 -5.17 -5.32 -3.14
C LYS A 56 -5.88 -4.36 -2.20
N ASP A 57 -5.44 -4.29 -0.94
CA ASP A 57 -6.05 -3.41 0.06
C ASP A 57 -5.90 -1.94 -0.33
N PHE A 58 -4.82 -1.61 -1.04
CA PHE A 58 -4.62 -0.27 -1.58
C PHE A 58 -5.60 0.15 -2.67
N ASN A 59 -6.38 -0.78 -3.26
CA ASN A 59 -7.40 -0.42 -4.26
C ASN A 59 -8.42 0.59 -3.72
N GLN A 60 -8.66 0.59 -2.41
CA GLN A 60 -9.52 1.59 -1.76
C GLN A 60 -8.99 3.03 -1.85
N LEU A 61 -7.68 3.22 -2.10
CA LEU A 61 -7.04 4.53 -2.21
C LEU A 61 -7.08 5.10 -3.64
N LEU A 62 -7.51 4.31 -4.63
CA LEU A 62 -7.59 4.76 -6.02
C LEU A 62 -8.45 6.03 -6.13
N SER A 63 -7.95 7.00 -6.87
CA SER A 63 -8.60 8.28 -7.09
C SER A 63 -8.18 8.88 -8.44
N ASN A 64 -8.69 10.06 -8.77
CA ASN A 64 -8.22 10.79 -9.95
C ASN A 64 -6.72 11.13 -9.88
N ASN A 65 -6.19 11.23 -8.66
CA ASN A 65 -4.80 11.58 -8.41
C ASN A 65 -3.92 10.37 -8.05
N LEU A 66 -4.50 9.25 -7.61
CA LEU A 66 -3.74 8.08 -7.20
C LEU A 66 -4.02 6.87 -8.10
N ARG A 67 -2.96 6.30 -8.64
CA ARG A 67 -2.94 5.04 -9.39
C ARG A 67 -2.04 4.05 -8.66
N ILE A 68 -2.24 2.74 -8.89
CA ILE A 68 -1.41 1.69 -8.33
C ILE A 68 -0.71 0.97 -9.48
N TYR A 69 0.61 0.80 -9.37
CA TYR A 69 1.37 -0.06 -10.26
C TYR A 69 1.68 -1.36 -9.54
N ASN A 70 1.18 -2.47 -10.10
CA ASN A 70 1.47 -3.81 -9.59
C ASN A 70 2.71 -4.39 -10.30
N PRO A 71 3.88 -4.44 -9.64
CA PRO A 71 5.12 -4.89 -10.29
C PRO A 71 5.17 -6.40 -10.54
N ARG A 72 4.29 -7.19 -9.90
CA ARG A 72 4.23 -8.65 -10.15
C ARG A 72 3.50 -9.00 -11.44
N LYS A 73 2.54 -8.15 -11.84
CA LYS A 73 1.73 -8.34 -13.04
C LYS A 73 2.10 -7.37 -14.17
N ASP A 74 3.02 -6.43 -13.91
CA ASP A 74 3.33 -5.32 -14.82
C ASP A 74 2.08 -4.54 -15.24
N GLU A 75 1.23 -4.22 -14.26
CA GLU A 75 -0.13 -3.72 -14.51
C GLU A 75 -0.38 -2.41 -13.76
N MET A 76 -0.96 -1.42 -14.46
CA MET A 76 -1.40 -0.16 -13.88
C MET A 76 -2.89 -0.23 -13.52
N ILE A 77 -3.18 -0.14 -12.22
CA ILE A 77 -4.54 -0.17 -11.67
C ILE A 77 -5.02 1.26 -11.47
N ARG A 78 -6.23 1.55 -11.93
CA ARG A 78 -6.92 2.85 -11.88
C ARG A 78 -8.37 2.64 -11.46
N MET A 79 -9.07 3.71 -11.12
CA MET A 79 -10.49 3.63 -10.80
C MET A 79 -11.33 3.03 -11.92
N ASP A 80 -11.01 3.36 -13.17
CA ASP A 80 -11.76 2.96 -14.36
C ASP A 80 -11.61 1.47 -14.70
N ASN A 81 -10.45 0.84 -14.40
CA ASN A 81 -10.23 -0.58 -14.67
C ASN A 81 -10.31 -1.47 -13.43
N CYS A 82 -10.53 -0.93 -12.24
CA CYS A 82 -10.55 -1.70 -11.00
C CYS A 82 -11.64 -2.80 -11.03
N LYS A 83 -12.85 -2.49 -11.49
CA LYS A 83 -13.93 -3.48 -11.59
C LYS A 83 -13.63 -4.59 -12.57
N GLU A 84 -13.00 -4.28 -13.70
CA GLU A 84 -12.56 -5.29 -14.68
C GLU A 84 -11.52 -6.24 -14.08
N LEU A 85 -10.52 -5.69 -13.37
CA LEU A 85 -9.41 -6.46 -12.83
C LEU A 85 -9.75 -7.30 -11.59
N PHE A 86 -10.62 -6.78 -10.71
CA PHE A 86 -10.91 -7.39 -9.41
C PHE A 86 -12.36 -7.81 -9.22
N GLY A 87 -13.27 -7.36 -10.09
CA GLY A 87 -14.69 -7.65 -10.02
C GLY A 87 -15.48 -6.79 -9.03
N TYR A 88 -14.87 -5.69 -8.54
CA TYR A 88 -15.49 -4.68 -7.69
C TYR A 88 -14.90 -3.29 -7.99
N HIS A 89 -15.63 -2.23 -7.68
CA HIS A 89 -15.14 -0.86 -7.80
C HIS A 89 -14.19 -0.51 -6.63
N SER A 90 -13.31 0.46 -6.84
CA SER A 90 -12.34 0.88 -5.81
C SER A 90 -13.00 1.26 -4.48
N HIS A 91 -14.16 1.91 -4.50
CA HIS A 91 -14.91 2.28 -3.30
C HIS A 91 -15.60 1.10 -2.60
N GLU A 92 -15.69 -0.06 -3.26
CA GLU A 92 -16.24 -1.31 -2.73
C GLU A 92 -15.17 -2.24 -2.15
N THR A 93 -13.89 -1.83 -2.20
CA THR A 93 -12.76 -2.68 -1.80
C THR A 93 -12.92 -3.21 -0.37
N VAL A 94 -13.21 -2.33 0.57
CA VAL A 94 -13.37 -2.72 2.00
C VAL A 94 -14.53 -3.68 2.17
N GLU A 95 -15.69 -3.38 1.57
CA GLU A 95 -16.88 -4.24 1.65
C GLU A 95 -16.62 -5.62 1.05
N TYR A 96 -15.98 -5.66 -0.13
CA TYR A 96 -15.64 -6.92 -0.79
C TYR A 96 -14.69 -7.77 0.06
N LEU A 97 -13.57 -7.19 0.49
CA LEU A 97 -12.57 -7.90 1.28
C LEU A 97 -13.10 -8.32 2.65
N ALA A 98 -13.92 -7.50 3.29
CA ALA A 98 -14.54 -7.87 4.56
C ALA A 98 -15.49 -9.07 4.44
N MET A 99 -16.20 -9.21 3.29
CA MET A 99 -17.06 -10.35 3.02
C MET A 99 -16.28 -11.62 2.65
N VAL A 100 -15.29 -11.48 1.77
CA VAL A 100 -14.52 -12.63 1.25
C VAL A 100 -13.44 -13.07 2.23
N GLY A 101 -12.93 -12.15 3.04
CA GLY A 101 -11.78 -12.33 3.90
C GLY A 101 -10.46 -12.11 3.15
N ASP A 102 -9.38 -12.12 3.92
CA ASP A 102 -8.01 -12.11 3.42
C ASP A 102 -7.18 -13.20 4.10
N THR A 103 -6.84 -14.23 3.33
CA THR A 103 -6.05 -15.35 3.82
C THR A 103 -4.58 -15.00 4.04
N SER A 104 -4.06 -13.94 3.39
CA SER A 104 -2.69 -13.48 3.61
C SER A 104 -2.50 -12.84 4.99
N ASP A 105 -3.57 -12.23 5.50
CA ASP A 105 -3.57 -11.51 6.78
C ASP A 105 -4.40 -12.23 7.87
N ASP A 106 -4.74 -13.51 7.61
CA ASP A 106 -5.57 -14.34 8.51
C ASP A 106 -6.92 -13.69 8.89
N ILE A 107 -7.50 -12.93 7.95
CA ILE A 107 -8.81 -12.28 8.15
C ILE A 107 -9.91 -13.20 7.58
N PRO A 108 -10.71 -13.87 8.41
CA PRO A 108 -11.81 -14.68 7.92
C PRO A 108 -12.97 -13.81 7.44
N GLY A 109 -13.52 -14.16 6.26
CA GLY A 109 -14.70 -13.53 5.70
C GLY A 109 -16.01 -14.04 6.29
N PHE A 110 -17.11 -13.67 5.66
CA PHE A 110 -18.45 -14.14 6.04
C PHE A 110 -18.63 -15.64 5.71
N PRO A 111 -19.09 -16.46 6.65
CA PRO A 111 -19.35 -17.87 6.38
C PRO A 111 -20.28 -18.08 5.17
N GLY A 112 -19.79 -18.84 4.19
CA GLY A 112 -20.53 -19.18 2.98
C GLY A 112 -20.63 -18.03 1.94
N ILE A 113 -19.91 -16.94 2.11
CA ILE A 113 -19.78 -15.84 1.15
C ILE A 113 -18.39 -15.87 0.54
N GLY A 114 -18.29 -16.41 -0.67
CA GLY A 114 -17.09 -16.34 -1.50
C GLY A 114 -17.18 -15.23 -2.55
N PRO A 115 -16.16 -15.11 -3.42
CA PRO A 115 -16.04 -14.01 -4.40
C PRO A 115 -17.27 -13.77 -5.26
N VAL A 116 -17.93 -14.84 -5.74
CA VAL A 116 -19.12 -14.72 -6.60
C VAL A 116 -20.31 -14.11 -5.86
N LYS A 117 -20.59 -14.60 -4.63
CA LYS A 117 -21.68 -14.08 -3.81
C LYS A 117 -21.40 -12.66 -3.34
N ALA A 118 -20.17 -12.35 -2.98
CA ALA A 118 -19.78 -11.01 -2.56
C ALA A 118 -20.04 -9.98 -3.67
N ARG A 119 -19.62 -10.28 -4.91
CA ARG A 119 -19.90 -9.41 -6.07
C ARG A 119 -21.39 -9.19 -6.28
N LYS A 120 -22.18 -10.27 -6.19
CA LYS A 120 -23.64 -10.17 -6.33
C LYS A 120 -24.25 -9.27 -5.25
N ILE A 121 -23.81 -9.37 -4.01
CA ILE A 121 -24.24 -8.53 -2.89
C ILE A 121 -23.93 -7.05 -3.18
N LEU A 122 -22.73 -6.76 -3.69
CA LEU A 122 -22.31 -5.41 -4.04
C LEU A 122 -23.15 -4.84 -5.22
N ASP A 123 -23.42 -5.65 -6.25
CA ASP A 123 -24.24 -5.25 -7.40
C ASP A 123 -25.72 -5.01 -7.02
N GLU A 124 -26.24 -5.70 -5.99
CA GLU A 124 -27.60 -5.55 -5.47
C GLU A 124 -27.74 -4.41 -4.44
N GLY A 125 -26.66 -3.85 -3.97
CA GLY A 125 -26.64 -2.77 -3.02
C GLY A 125 -25.48 -2.90 -2.02
N ARG A 126 -25.52 -2.08 -0.97
CA ARG A 126 -24.45 -2.04 0.01
C ARG A 126 -24.55 -3.19 1.02
N ILE A 127 -23.39 -3.54 1.60
CA ILE A 127 -23.22 -4.60 2.59
C ILE A 127 -24.14 -4.42 3.81
N GLU A 128 -24.40 -3.17 4.24
CA GLU A 128 -25.26 -2.89 5.39
C GLU A 128 -26.68 -3.38 5.16
N LYS A 129 -27.20 -3.22 3.93
CA LYS A 129 -28.54 -3.72 3.55
C LYS A 129 -28.57 -5.25 3.60
N PHE A 130 -27.53 -5.89 3.08
CA PHE A 130 -27.40 -7.35 3.13
C PHE A 130 -27.35 -7.87 4.58
N ILE A 131 -26.53 -7.25 5.44
CA ILE A 131 -26.41 -7.62 6.86
C ILE A 131 -27.75 -7.44 7.57
N ALA A 132 -28.43 -6.30 7.37
CA ALA A 132 -29.71 -5.99 8.01
C ALA A 132 -30.82 -6.98 7.61
N GLN A 133 -30.80 -7.50 6.39
CA GLN A 133 -31.75 -8.48 5.88
C GLN A 133 -31.36 -9.94 6.19
N SER A 134 -30.11 -10.16 6.62
CA SER A 134 -29.60 -11.51 6.89
C SER A 134 -30.12 -12.06 8.22
N LYS A 135 -30.44 -13.35 8.20
CA LYS A 135 -30.74 -14.11 9.44
C LYS A 135 -29.48 -14.46 10.24
N ASN A 136 -28.28 -14.32 9.64
CA ASN A 136 -27.02 -14.64 10.30
C ASN A 136 -26.51 -13.44 11.10
N LYS A 137 -26.68 -13.50 12.42
CA LYS A 137 -26.27 -12.44 13.35
C LYS A 137 -24.74 -12.27 13.44
N GLU A 138 -23.97 -13.25 13.04
CA GLU A 138 -22.49 -13.19 13.05
C GLU A 138 -21.94 -12.21 12.01
N TYR A 139 -22.67 -11.98 10.89
CA TYR A 139 -22.19 -11.09 9.82
C TYR A 139 -21.91 -9.68 10.31
N LEU A 140 -22.74 -9.14 11.20
CA LEU A 140 -22.51 -7.81 11.77
C LEU A 140 -21.24 -7.75 12.61
N GLN A 141 -20.93 -8.80 13.38
CA GLN A 141 -19.73 -8.85 14.21
C GLN A 141 -18.48 -8.99 13.34
N ILE A 142 -18.54 -9.88 12.32
CA ILE A 142 -17.45 -10.08 11.38
C ILE A 142 -17.21 -8.78 10.58
N TRP A 143 -18.28 -8.11 10.11
CA TRP A 143 -18.19 -6.84 9.42
C TRP A 143 -17.43 -5.79 10.23
N LYS A 144 -17.88 -5.53 11.45
CA LYS A 144 -17.27 -4.53 12.33
C LYS A 144 -15.79 -4.80 12.61
N ARG A 145 -15.43 -6.06 12.79
CA ARG A 145 -14.04 -6.46 12.98
C ARG A 145 -13.22 -6.26 11.71
N ASN A 146 -13.71 -6.78 10.58
CA ASN A 146 -12.97 -6.76 9.32
C ASN A 146 -12.82 -5.34 8.77
N GLU A 147 -13.87 -4.50 8.90
CA GLU A 147 -13.80 -3.08 8.55
C GLU A 147 -12.63 -2.39 9.27
N GLN A 148 -12.47 -2.58 10.57
CA GLN A 148 -11.38 -1.98 11.34
C GLN A 148 -9.99 -2.49 10.94
N LEU A 149 -9.89 -3.72 10.45
CA LEU A 149 -8.63 -4.33 10.03
C LEU A 149 -8.25 -3.94 8.59
N ILE A 150 -9.23 -3.70 7.73
CA ILE A 150 -9.03 -3.51 6.28
C ILE A 150 -9.14 -2.03 5.87
N ASP A 151 -10.01 -1.25 6.54
CA ASP A 151 -10.26 0.14 6.14
C ASP A 151 -9.14 1.09 6.54
N LEU A 152 -8.28 1.40 5.56
CA LEU A 152 -7.17 2.34 5.70
C LEU A 152 -7.65 3.78 5.99
N PHE A 153 -8.84 4.18 5.51
CA PHE A 153 -9.42 5.49 5.84
C PHE A 153 -9.89 5.54 7.29
N TRP A 154 -10.48 4.47 7.79
CA TRP A 154 -10.83 4.35 9.20
C TRP A 154 -9.58 4.44 10.07
N PHE A 155 -8.55 3.68 9.73
CA PHE A 155 -7.27 3.69 10.43
C PHE A 155 -6.65 5.09 10.52
N VAL A 156 -6.52 5.78 9.37
CA VAL A 156 -5.93 7.13 9.31
C VAL A 156 -6.74 8.17 10.10
N ARG A 157 -8.06 8.00 10.18
CA ARG A 157 -8.93 8.88 10.98
C ARG A 157 -8.75 8.69 12.48
N HIS A 158 -8.60 7.45 12.93
CA HIS A 158 -8.56 7.11 14.36
C HIS A 158 -7.14 7.07 14.94
N ASN A 159 -6.13 7.05 14.09
CA ASN A 159 -4.73 6.99 14.49
C ASN A 159 -3.94 8.14 13.85
N PRO A 160 -4.13 9.39 14.32
CA PRO A 160 -3.44 10.53 13.74
C PRO A 160 -1.92 10.42 13.97
N LEU A 161 -1.16 10.58 12.88
CA LEU A 161 0.30 10.65 12.94
C LEU A 161 0.73 12.10 13.05
N ASP A 162 1.17 12.53 14.22
CA ASP A 162 1.66 13.91 14.45
C ASP A 162 2.88 14.22 13.59
N LYS A 163 3.77 13.23 13.41
CA LYS A 163 4.97 13.37 12.57
C LYS A 163 5.29 12.05 11.87
N LEU A 164 5.33 12.09 10.53
CA LEU A 164 5.87 11.00 9.76
C LEU A 164 7.40 10.91 9.98
N PRO A 165 7.95 9.74 10.34
CA PRO A 165 9.39 9.57 10.55
C PRO A 165 10.14 9.46 9.22
N ILE A 166 9.89 10.39 8.30
CA ILE A 166 10.52 10.41 6.98
C ILE A 166 11.99 10.77 7.14
N LYS A 167 12.84 9.90 6.63
CA LYS A 167 14.29 10.12 6.50
C LYS A 167 14.57 10.62 5.09
N SER A 168 15.17 11.79 5.01
CA SER A 168 15.63 12.37 3.74
C SER A 168 17.08 12.81 3.85
N LYS A 169 17.81 12.80 2.73
CA LYS A 169 19.16 13.35 2.61
C LYS A 169 19.18 14.47 1.58
N LYS A 170 19.94 15.52 1.87
CA LYS A 170 19.98 16.72 1.01
C LYS A 170 20.87 16.57 -0.22
N LYS A 171 21.82 15.64 -0.21
CA LYS A 171 22.84 15.52 -1.28
C LYS A 171 22.81 14.13 -1.91
N PHE A 172 22.78 14.11 -3.24
CA PHE A 172 23.08 12.94 -4.04
C PHE A 172 24.56 12.59 -3.94
N LYS A 173 24.92 11.33 -3.68
CA LYS A 173 26.28 10.89 -3.41
C LYS A 173 26.65 9.71 -4.30
N TYR A 174 26.74 9.95 -5.61
CA TYR A 174 26.94 8.90 -6.60
C TYR A 174 28.21 8.08 -6.36
N GLU A 175 29.37 8.72 -6.12
CA GLU A 175 30.64 7.98 -5.94
C GLU A 175 30.56 7.04 -4.73
N LYS A 176 30.01 7.50 -3.60
CA LYS A 176 29.82 6.65 -2.42
C LYS A 176 28.79 5.53 -2.66
N PHE A 177 27.78 5.77 -3.48
CA PHE A 177 26.83 4.75 -3.90
C PHE A 177 27.53 3.68 -4.76
N LYS A 178 28.37 4.11 -5.72
CA LYS A 178 29.17 3.23 -6.57
C LYS A 178 30.14 2.37 -5.76
N GLU A 179 30.88 2.95 -4.82
CA GLU A 179 31.76 2.24 -3.91
C GLU A 179 31.00 1.15 -3.12
N LEU A 180 29.83 1.49 -2.58
CA LEU A 180 28.97 0.55 -1.87
C LEU A 180 28.49 -0.59 -2.76
N CYS A 181 28.08 -0.30 -3.99
CA CYS A 181 27.64 -1.31 -4.95
C CYS A 181 28.77 -2.28 -5.32
N ILE A 182 30.00 -1.78 -5.46
CA ILE A 182 31.20 -2.62 -5.71
C ILE A 182 31.48 -3.51 -4.49
N GLU A 183 31.49 -2.93 -3.28
CA GLU A 183 31.72 -3.65 -2.01
C GLU A 183 30.79 -4.84 -1.84
N TYR A 184 29.50 -4.68 -2.23
CA TYR A 184 28.47 -5.71 -2.06
C TYR A 184 28.14 -6.48 -3.35
N SER A 185 28.93 -6.34 -4.41
CA SER A 185 28.72 -7.01 -5.71
C SER A 185 27.33 -6.74 -6.34
N LEU A 186 26.83 -5.51 -6.22
CA LEU A 186 25.53 -5.07 -6.70
C LEU A 186 25.63 -4.42 -8.09
N ALA A 187 26.18 -5.15 -9.07
CA ALA A 187 26.51 -4.62 -10.41
C ALA A 187 25.30 -4.07 -11.16
N SER A 188 24.11 -4.67 -10.98
CA SER A 188 22.87 -4.23 -11.63
C SER A 188 22.49 -2.78 -11.32
N PHE A 189 22.84 -2.27 -10.16
CA PHE A 189 22.61 -0.87 -9.77
C PHE A 189 23.64 0.13 -10.35
N LEU A 190 24.68 -0.36 -11.01
CA LEU A 190 25.71 0.48 -11.64
C LEU A 190 25.48 0.69 -13.15
N THR A 191 24.43 0.08 -13.70
CA THR A 191 24.09 0.25 -15.11
C THR A 191 23.62 1.68 -15.40
N ASN A 192 23.87 2.15 -16.63
CA ASN A 192 23.38 3.46 -17.04
C ASN A 192 21.86 3.58 -16.98
N GLU A 193 21.15 2.49 -17.27
CA GLU A 193 19.69 2.42 -17.20
C GLU A 193 19.19 2.72 -15.77
N PHE A 194 19.82 2.12 -14.75
CA PHE A 194 19.45 2.36 -13.37
C PHE A 194 19.84 3.75 -12.87
N ILE A 195 21.08 4.22 -13.15
CA ILE A 195 21.60 5.42 -12.49
C ILE A 195 21.25 6.73 -13.21
N LYS A 196 21.00 6.70 -14.53
CA LYS A 196 20.69 7.88 -15.33
C LYS A 196 19.50 8.69 -14.79
N PRO A 197 18.36 8.09 -14.41
CA PRO A 197 17.23 8.83 -13.83
C PRO A 197 17.62 9.60 -12.56
N PHE A 198 18.41 8.99 -11.69
CA PHE A 198 18.86 9.66 -10.44
C PHE A 198 19.80 10.82 -10.72
N LYS A 199 20.71 10.68 -11.68
CA LYS A 199 21.57 11.78 -12.10
C LYS A 199 20.75 12.93 -12.68
N ALA A 200 19.76 12.64 -13.53
CA ALA A 200 18.91 13.66 -14.14
C ALA A 200 18.07 14.44 -13.11
N LEU A 201 17.58 13.77 -12.06
CA LEU A 201 16.80 14.40 -10.99
C LEU A 201 17.63 15.32 -10.07
N HIS A 202 18.96 15.27 -10.14
CA HIS A 202 19.85 15.93 -9.18
C HIS A 202 20.90 16.82 -9.83
N HIS A 203 20.77 17.08 -11.14
CA HIS A 203 21.59 18.01 -11.92
C HIS A 203 20.99 19.42 -12.01
N GLU A 204 20.03 19.74 -11.15
CA GLU A 204 19.58 21.12 -10.93
C GLU A 204 20.36 21.82 -9.81
#